data_6ec4f0e7c5b9d6fb70c3d9658b7b8943
#
_entry.id   6ec4f0e7c5b9d6fb70c3d9658b7b8943
#
_cell.length_a   1.000
_cell.length_b   1.000
_cell.length_c   1.000
_cell.angle_alpha   90.00
_cell.angle_beta   90.00
_cell.angle_gamma   90.00
#
_symmetry.space_group_name_H-M   'P 1'
#
loop_
_entity.id
_entity.type
_entity.pdbx_description
1 polymer ?
#
loop_
_entity_poly.entity_id
_entity_poly.type
_entity_poly.pdbx_seq_one_letter_code
_entity_poly.pdbx_strand_id
1 'polypeptide(L)'
;MTVTTYIFFSIIAFAFVLFLLVGMLLGVKAKLMPSGPVTLLVNGENEVEVSSGGTLLSTLGNNKIFLPSACGGGGTCIQCKCVIKEGGGEILPTEAPHFSRKEIAEGWRLGCQVKVKENMVIEVPEEVFGIKKWEATVVRNWNVASFIKEFVVEIPQDMGYKAGGYIQIEIPECEIDYKDMDISAHPDEHPDDIKKFKLEWDKFKLWDLKMKNPELVERAYSMASYPAEGKEIMLNVRIATPPWDRNSNGWMDVNPGVASSYIFSKKPGD
;
A
#
# COMPACT_ATOMS: atom_id res chain seq x y z
N MET A 1 32.93 48.00 8.62
CA MET A 1 31.72 47.12 8.53
C MET A 1 31.66 46.31 9.81
N THR A 2 30.53 46.27 10.48
CA THR A 2 30.36 45.50 11.72
C THR A 2 30.11 44.00 11.39
N VAL A 3 30.46 43.12 12.32
CA VAL A 3 30.18 41.67 12.17
C VAL A 3 28.76 41.38 11.76
N THR A 4 27.83 42.15 12.30
CA THR A 4 26.38 42.07 11.95
C THR A 4 26.11 42.30 10.47
N THR A 5 26.84 43.23 9.84
CA THR A 5 26.71 43.52 8.40
C THR A 5 27.15 42.33 7.53
N TYR A 6 28.24 41.65 7.91
CA TYR A 6 28.72 40.46 7.21
C TYR A 6 27.72 39.30 7.35
N ILE A 7 27.20 39.07 8.55
CA ILE A 7 26.15 38.04 8.79
C ILE A 7 24.94 38.31 7.92
N PHE A 8 24.44 39.54 7.87
CA PHE A 8 23.29 39.92 7.07
C PHE A 8 23.49 39.66 5.56
N PHE A 9 24.63 40.11 5.02
CA PHE A 9 24.94 39.83 3.61
C PHE A 9 25.17 38.35 3.32
N SER A 10 25.73 37.58 4.24
CA SER A 10 25.92 36.15 4.09
C SER A 10 24.57 35.41 4.06
N ILE A 11 23.62 35.79 4.90
CA ILE A 11 22.26 35.21 4.90
C ILE A 11 21.54 35.52 3.59
N ILE A 12 21.63 36.76 3.10
CA ILE A 12 21.03 37.15 1.82
C ILE A 12 21.65 36.38 0.66
N ALA A 13 22.97 36.28 0.62
CA ALA A 13 23.66 35.55 -0.43
C ALA A 13 23.30 34.05 -0.42
N PHE A 14 23.26 33.45 0.75
CA PHE A 14 22.83 32.07 0.92
C PHE A 14 21.39 31.84 0.46
N ALA A 15 20.45 32.69 0.91
CA ALA A 15 19.05 32.62 0.52
C ALA A 15 18.89 32.78 -1.01
N PHE A 16 19.63 33.73 -1.61
CA PHE A 16 19.59 33.95 -3.06
C PHE A 16 20.05 32.72 -3.84
N VAL A 17 21.18 32.09 -3.44
CA VAL A 17 21.69 30.86 -4.07
C VAL A 17 20.66 29.72 -3.91
N LEU A 18 20.06 29.60 -2.75
CA LEU A 18 19.06 28.57 -2.47
C LEU A 18 17.80 28.75 -3.35
N PHE A 19 17.29 29.98 -3.46
CA PHE A 19 16.15 30.29 -4.34
C PHE A 19 16.48 30.06 -5.82
N LEU A 20 17.71 30.40 -6.24
CA LEU A 20 18.17 30.16 -7.61
C LEU A 20 18.23 28.67 -7.93
N LEU A 21 18.78 27.85 -7.01
CA LEU A 21 18.83 26.39 -7.15
C LEU A 21 17.42 25.78 -7.18
N VAL A 22 16.52 26.20 -6.30
CA VAL A 22 15.13 25.75 -6.28
C VAL A 22 14.41 26.15 -7.56
N GLY A 23 14.58 27.40 -8.00
CA GLY A 23 14.00 27.88 -9.27
C GLY A 23 14.50 27.11 -10.48
N MET A 24 15.81 26.82 -10.53
CA MET A 24 16.39 25.99 -11.57
C MET A 24 15.83 24.57 -11.56
N LEU A 25 15.72 23.96 -10.37
CA LEU A 25 15.18 22.61 -10.19
C LEU A 25 13.70 22.53 -10.62
N LEU A 26 12.90 23.51 -10.23
CA LEU A 26 11.48 23.59 -10.62
C LEU A 26 11.34 23.84 -12.13
N GLY A 27 12.20 24.68 -12.71
CA GLY A 27 12.21 24.92 -14.16
C GLY A 27 12.60 23.69 -14.97
N VAL A 28 13.62 22.96 -14.53
CA VAL A 28 14.03 21.69 -15.16
C VAL A 28 12.93 20.65 -15.00
N LYS A 29 12.33 20.55 -13.81
CA LYS A 29 11.20 19.63 -13.55
C LYS A 29 10.03 19.96 -14.49
N ALA A 30 9.62 21.21 -14.60
CA ALA A 30 8.51 21.63 -15.45
C ALA A 30 8.77 21.35 -16.94
N LYS A 31 10.03 21.41 -17.37
CA LYS A 31 10.42 21.12 -18.77
C LYS A 31 10.55 19.62 -19.06
N LEU A 32 10.97 18.83 -18.07
CA LEU A 32 11.21 17.39 -18.22
C LEU A 32 10.01 16.51 -17.89
N MET A 33 9.06 17.02 -17.08
CA MET A 33 7.83 16.31 -16.80
C MET A 33 6.75 16.74 -17.79
N PRO A 34 6.29 15.82 -18.65
CA PRO A 34 5.15 16.12 -19.52
C PRO A 34 3.96 16.49 -18.64
N SER A 35 3.31 17.60 -18.96
CA SER A 35 2.07 18.03 -18.33
C SER A 35 0.97 17.95 -19.37
N GLY A 36 -0.02 17.09 -19.16
CA GLY A 36 -1.15 16.94 -20.05
C GLY A 36 -1.80 15.57 -19.96
N PRO A 37 -2.98 15.42 -20.55
CA PRO A 37 -3.59 14.12 -20.71
C PRO A 37 -2.76 13.27 -21.67
N VAL A 38 -2.65 11.99 -21.37
CA VAL A 38 -2.05 10.97 -22.22
C VAL A 38 -3.02 9.80 -22.34
N THR A 39 -2.93 9.07 -23.42
CA THR A 39 -3.79 7.93 -23.70
C THR A 39 -3.10 6.63 -23.36
N LEU A 40 -3.76 5.77 -22.62
CA LEU A 40 -3.38 4.38 -22.40
C LEU A 40 -4.29 3.48 -23.23
N LEU A 41 -3.73 2.74 -24.19
CA LEU A 41 -4.43 1.68 -24.90
C LEU A 41 -4.16 0.35 -24.18
N VAL A 42 -5.18 -0.20 -23.54
CA VAL A 42 -5.08 -1.42 -22.73
C VAL A 42 -5.68 -2.60 -23.47
N ASN A 43 -4.89 -3.64 -23.71
CA ASN A 43 -5.25 -4.86 -24.43
C ASN A 43 -5.81 -4.61 -25.85
N GLY A 44 -5.40 -3.51 -26.47
CA GLY A 44 -5.81 -3.16 -27.84
C GLY A 44 -7.24 -2.67 -28.02
N GLU A 45 -8.06 -2.66 -26.97
CA GLU A 45 -9.50 -2.36 -27.04
C GLU A 45 -9.93 -1.22 -26.11
N ASN A 46 -9.32 -1.11 -24.95
CA ASN A 46 -9.71 -0.13 -23.93
C ASN A 46 -8.80 1.09 -23.97
N GLU A 47 -9.32 2.18 -24.49
CA GLU A 47 -8.63 3.46 -24.51
C GLU A 47 -9.03 4.31 -23.31
N VAL A 48 -8.05 4.72 -22.52
CA VAL A 48 -8.24 5.47 -21.26
C VAL A 48 -7.40 6.74 -21.30
N GLU A 49 -8.05 7.90 -21.19
CA GLU A 49 -7.36 9.18 -21.06
C GLU A 49 -7.00 9.43 -19.60
N VAL A 50 -5.72 9.69 -19.32
CA VAL A 50 -5.18 9.78 -17.96
C VAL A 50 -4.22 10.96 -17.82
N SER A 51 -4.02 11.44 -16.59
CA SER A 51 -3.00 12.46 -16.32
C SER A 51 -1.61 11.84 -16.29
N SER A 52 -0.64 12.50 -16.94
CA SER A 52 0.77 12.09 -16.89
C SER A 52 1.39 12.31 -15.50
N GLY A 53 2.50 11.59 -15.22
CA GLY A 53 3.35 11.78 -14.04
C GLY A 53 3.19 10.75 -12.94
N GLY A 54 2.06 10.04 -12.84
CA GLY A 54 1.84 8.93 -11.91
C GLY A 54 2.61 7.66 -12.28
N THR A 55 2.58 6.65 -11.40
CA THR A 55 3.00 5.29 -11.79
C THR A 55 1.90 4.64 -12.62
N LEU A 56 2.27 3.72 -13.51
CA LEU A 56 1.27 2.98 -14.30
C LEU A 56 0.29 2.23 -13.37
N LEU A 57 0.79 1.63 -12.28
CA LEU A 57 -0.04 0.97 -11.28
C LEU A 57 -1.11 1.91 -10.69
N SER A 58 -0.71 3.09 -10.19
CA SER A 58 -1.66 4.04 -9.61
C SER A 58 -2.61 4.62 -10.65
N THR A 59 -2.11 4.88 -11.86
CA THR A 59 -2.92 5.42 -12.96
C THR A 59 -3.99 4.44 -13.41
N LEU A 60 -3.64 3.15 -13.56
CA LEU A 60 -4.60 2.10 -13.88
C LEU A 60 -5.64 1.92 -12.77
N GLY A 61 -5.18 1.90 -11.49
CA GLY A 61 -6.07 1.80 -10.34
C GLY A 61 -7.10 2.92 -10.26
N ASN A 62 -6.70 4.17 -10.53
CA ASN A 62 -7.62 5.32 -10.60
C ASN A 62 -8.69 5.16 -11.71
N ASN A 63 -8.40 4.36 -12.72
CA ASN A 63 -9.32 4.05 -13.83
C ASN A 63 -9.99 2.67 -13.67
N LYS A 64 -10.02 2.12 -12.46
CA LYS A 64 -10.68 0.85 -12.11
C LYS A 64 -10.05 -0.39 -12.78
N ILE A 65 -8.80 -0.30 -13.21
CA ILE A 65 -8.01 -1.43 -13.72
C ILE A 65 -6.96 -1.78 -12.66
N PHE A 66 -7.23 -2.80 -11.86
CA PHE A 66 -6.46 -3.09 -10.66
C PHE A 66 -5.41 -4.17 -10.91
N LEU A 67 -4.17 -3.77 -11.15
CA LEU A 67 -3.05 -4.70 -11.16
C LEU A 67 -2.76 -5.23 -9.74
N PRO A 68 -2.48 -6.52 -9.58
CA PRO A 68 -2.11 -7.09 -8.29
C PRO A 68 -0.89 -6.39 -7.70
N SER A 69 -0.93 -6.01 -6.42
CA SER A 69 0.21 -5.33 -5.77
C SER A 69 0.23 -5.56 -4.26
N ALA A 70 0.76 -6.69 -3.82
CA ALA A 70 0.85 -7.02 -2.39
C ALA A 70 1.76 -6.05 -1.60
N CYS A 71 2.78 -5.45 -2.25
CA CYS A 71 3.68 -4.48 -1.60
C CYS A 71 3.17 -3.03 -1.66
N GLY A 72 1.99 -2.78 -2.23
CA GLY A 72 1.44 -1.43 -2.37
C GLY A 72 2.30 -0.50 -3.24
N GLY A 73 2.93 -1.03 -4.29
CA GLY A 73 3.75 -0.24 -5.21
C GLY A 73 5.23 -0.16 -4.85
N GLY A 74 5.71 -0.86 -3.82
CA GLY A 74 7.10 -0.84 -3.37
C GLY A 74 8.10 -1.59 -4.26
N GLY A 75 7.66 -2.24 -5.35
CA GLY A 75 8.53 -2.96 -6.29
C GLY A 75 9.06 -4.32 -5.83
N THR A 76 8.62 -4.83 -4.66
CA THR A 76 9.21 -6.01 -4.04
C THR A 76 8.41 -7.31 -4.24
N CYS A 77 7.09 -7.23 -4.46
CA CYS A 77 6.24 -8.42 -4.61
C CYS A 77 6.17 -8.97 -6.03
N ILE A 78 6.61 -8.22 -7.04
CA ILE A 78 6.67 -8.58 -8.46
C ILE A 78 5.29 -8.91 -9.08
N GLN A 79 4.18 -8.62 -8.39
CA GLN A 79 2.84 -9.02 -8.83
C GLN A 79 2.25 -8.09 -9.89
N CYS A 80 2.65 -6.81 -9.91
CA CYS A 80 2.14 -5.82 -10.87
C CYS A 80 2.79 -5.92 -12.26
N LYS A 81 3.08 -7.15 -12.70
CA LYS A 81 3.64 -7.41 -14.03
C LYS A 81 2.62 -7.08 -15.13
N CYS A 82 3.07 -6.37 -16.12
CA CYS A 82 2.33 -6.12 -17.36
C CYS A 82 3.30 -6.03 -18.51
N VAL A 83 2.81 -6.16 -19.73
CA VAL A 83 3.63 -5.97 -20.93
C VAL A 83 3.39 -4.57 -21.47
N ILE A 84 4.46 -3.84 -21.73
CA ILE A 84 4.40 -2.51 -22.33
C ILE A 84 4.96 -2.59 -23.73
N LYS A 85 4.10 -2.39 -24.72
CA LYS A 85 4.48 -2.43 -26.14
C LYS A 85 5.08 -1.11 -26.58
N GLU A 86 4.51 0.02 -26.10
CA GLU A 86 4.94 1.37 -26.47
C GLU A 86 4.84 2.31 -25.28
N GLY A 87 5.70 3.33 -25.21
CA GLY A 87 5.63 4.41 -24.23
C GLY A 87 6.19 4.11 -22.83
N GLY A 88 6.77 2.91 -22.62
CA GLY A 88 7.28 2.50 -21.31
C GLY A 88 8.69 2.96 -20.97
N GLY A 89 9.42 3.49 -21.94
CA GLY A 89 10.84 3.80 -21.80
C GLY A 89 11.69 2.55 -21.54
N GLU A 90 12.95 2.74 -21.17
CA GLU A 90 13.88 1.64 -20.87
C GLU A 90 13.55 0.98 -19.50
N ILE A 91 13.90 -0.31 -19.39
CA ILE A 91 13.75 -1.05 -18.13
C ILE A 91 14.67 -0.47 -17.05
N LEU A 92 14.13 -0.26 -15.86
CA LEU A 92 14.89 0.29 -14.75
C LEU A 92 15.81 -0.77 -14.10
N PRO A 93 16.99 -0.37 -13.59
CA PRO A 93 17.87 -1.29 -12.86
C PRO A 93 17.18 -1.96 -11.65
N THR A 94 16.16 -1.32 -11.08
CA THR A 94 15.39 -1.82 -9.93
C THR A 94 14.41 -2.94 -10.32
N GLU A 95 13.97 -2.99 -11.57
CA GLU A 95 13.03 -4.01 -12.04
C GLU A 95 13.69 -5.12 -12.88
N ALA A 96 14.81 -4.81 -13.54
CA ALA A 96 15.51 -5.77 -14.41
C ALA A 96 15.87 -7.12 -13.74
N PRO A 97 16.27 -7.19 -12.46
CA PRO A 97 16.58 -8.47 -11.80
C PRO A 97 15.37 -9.40 -11.65
N HIS A 98 14.16 -8.90 -11.81
CA HIS A 98 12.92 -9.67 -11.65
C HIS A 98 12.41 -10.29 -12.94
N PHE A 99 13.11 -10.08 -14.05
CA PHE A 99 12.73 -10.56 -15.37
C PHE A 99 13.86 -11.32 -16.06
N SER A 100 13.50 -12.36 -16.78
CA SER A 100 14.41 -13.03 -17.69
C SER A 100 14.71 -12.15 -18.92
N ARG A 101 15.81 -12.42 -19.62
CA ARG A 101 16.15 -11.71 -20.87
C ARG A 101 15.03 -11.79 -21.91
N LYS A 102 14.29 -12.90 -21.95
CA LYS A 102 13.16 -13.09 -22.84
C LYS A 102 12.00 -12.18 -22.47
N GLU A 103 11.62 -12.13 -21.19
CA GLU A 103 10.56 -11.22 -20.70
C GLU A 103 10.90 -9.76 -20.95
N ILE A 104 12.16 -9.37 -20.74
CA ILE A 104 12.59 -7.99 -21.06
C ILE A 104 12.42 -7.68 -22.54
N ALA A 105 12.78 -8.61 -23.43
CA ALA A 105 12.62 -8.43 -24.88
C ALA A 105 11.14 -8.41 -25.30
N GLU A 106 10.26 -9.07 -24.57
CA GLU A 106 8.81 -9.07 -24.79
C GLU A 106 8.12 -7.81 -24.22
N GLY A 107 8.85 -6.98 -23.48
CA GLY A 107 8.34 -5.73 -22.91
C GLY A 107 7.71 -5.87 -21.52
N TRP A 108 8.01 -6.96 -20.78
CA TRP A 108 7.53 -7.11 -19.42
C TRP A 108 8.13 -6.06 -18.48
N ARG A 109 7.28 -5.44 -17.68
CA ARG A 109 7.64 -4.39 -16.73
C ARG A 109 6.85 -4.53 -15.42
N LEU A 110 7.31 -3.85 -14.37
CA LEU A 110 6.54 -3.69 -13.14
C LEU A 110 5.74 -2.38 -13.18
N GLY A 111 4.42 -2.46 -13.23
CA GLY A 111 3.54 -1.28 -13.34
C GLY A 111 3.78 -0.24 -12.24
N CYS A 112 4.24 -0.65 -11.05
CA CYS A 112 4.59 0.27 -9.97
C CYS A 112 5.89 1.05 -10.20
N GLN A 113 6.79 0.58 -11.07
CA GLN A 113 8.06 1.24 -11.37
C GLN A 113 7.98 2.11 -12.62
N VAL A 114 7.06 1.81 -13.52
CA VAL A 114 6.88 2.57 -14.78
C VAL A 114 6.11 3.84 -14.51
N LYS A 115 6.61 4.97 -15.03
CA LYS A 115 5.93 6.28 -14.97
C LYS A 115 5.20 6.53 -16.29
N VAL A 116 3.95 6.96 -16.17
CA VAL A 116 3.15 7.39 -17.32
C VAL A 116 3.61 8.79 -17.75
N LYS A 117 4.32 8.88 -18.86
CA LYS A 117 4.89 10.15 -19.38
C LYS A 117 4.34 10.54 -20.75
N GLU A 118 3.91 9.58 -21.51
CA GLU A 118 3.45 9.70 -22.89
C GLU A 118 2.36 8.68 -23.17
N ASN A 119 1.79 8.66 -24.35
CA ASN A 119 0.84 7.64 -24.76
C ASN A 119 1.48 6.25 -24.67
N MET A 120 0.75 5.29 -24.16
CA MET A 120 1.26 3.94 -23.94
C MET A 120 0.33 2.89 -24.51
N VAL A 121 0.92 1.82 -25.04
CA VAL A 121 0.21 0.59 -25.42
C VAL A 121 0.63 -0.50 -24.46
N ILE A 122 -0.32 -1.05 -23.71
CA ILE A 122 -0.05 -2.01 -22.65
C ILE A 122 -0.95 -3.25 -22.77
N GLU A 123 -0.41 -4.38 -22.34
CA GLU A 123 -1.19 -5.61 -22.17
C GLU A 123 -1.15 -5.98 -20.68
N VAL A 124 -2.31 -6.18 -20.10
CA VAL A 124 -2.51 -6.65 -18.72
C VAL A 124 -3.22 -7.99 -18.74
N PRO A 125 -2.99 -8.86 -17.72
CA PRO A 125 -3.70 -10.14 -17.63
C PRO A 125 -5.22 -9.93 -17.66
N GLU A 126 -5.95 -10.80 -18.34
CA GLU A 126 -7.41 -10.70 -18.47
C GLU A 126 -8.13 -10.75 -17.11
N GLU A 127 -7.55 -11.45 -16.15
CA GLU A 127 -8.06 -11.55 -14.78
C GLU A 127 -8.18 -10.20 -14.09
N VAL A 128 -7.41 -9.21 -14.53
CA VAL A 128 -7.42 -7.83 -14.00
C VAL A 128 -8.76 -7.14 -14.25
N PHE A 129 -9.45 -7.46 -15.34
CA PHE A 129 -10.78 -6.90 -15.65
C PHE A 129 -11.91 -7.59 -14.88
N GLY A 130 -11.64 -8.72 -14.26
CA GLY A 130 -12.57 -9.45 -13.39
C GLY A 130 -12.56 -9.00 -11.94
N ILE A 131 -11.66 -8.09 -11.54
CA ILE A 131 -11.55 -7.62 -10.16
C ILE A 131 -12.76 -6.77 -9.80
N LYS A 132 -13.44 -7.16 -8.72
CA LYS A 132 -14.59 -6.47 -8.15
C LYS A 132 -14.21 -5.91 -6.79
N LYS A 133 -14.69 -4.72 -6.47
CA LYS A 133 -14.66 -4.17 -5.11
C LYS A 133 -16.02 -4.37 -4.46
N TRP A 134 -16.02 -4.80 -3.21
CA TRP A 134 -17.21 -4.89 -2.39
C TRP A 134 -17.00 -4.18 -1.07
N GLU A 135 -18.05 -3.64 -0.55
CA GLU A 135 -18.16 -3.34 0.86
C GLU A 135 -18.42 -4.64 1.59
N ALA A 136 -17.67 -4.90 2.64
CA ALA A 136 -17.76 -6.11 3.44
C ALA A 136 -18.05 -5.73 4.89
N THR A 137 -18.84 -6.53 5.58
CA THR A 137 -19.15 -6.30 6.99
C THR A 137 -18.30 -7.21 7.87
N VAL A 138 -17.70 -6.66 8.91
CA VAL A 138 -16.93 -7.44 9.88
C VAL A 138 -17.87 -8.35 10.69
N VAL A 139 -17.67 -9.65 10.58
CA VAL A 139 -18.45 -10.66 11.34
C VAL A 139 -17.80 -10.90 12.70
N ARG A 140 -16.48 -11.11 12.71
CA ARG A 140 -15.72 -11.34 13.93
C ARG A 140 -14.28 -10.88 13.78
N ASN A 141 -13.66 -10.48 14.88
CA ASN A 141 -12.28 -9.98 14.91
C ASN A 141 -11.64 -10.27 16.27
N TRP A 142 -11.34 -11.54 16.54
CA TRP A 142 -10.81 -12.02 17.79
C TRP A 142 -9.30 -12.20 17.76
N ASN A 143 -8.62 -12.02 18.90
CA ASN A 143 -7.25 -12.45 19.03
C ASN A 143 -7.18 -13.98 19.20
N VAL A 144 -6.45 -14.64 18.30
CA VAL A 144 -6.10 -16.06 18.39
C VAL A 144 -4.70 -16.28 18.97
N ALA A 145 -3.90 -15.23 19.00
CA ALA A 145 -2.63 -15.15 19.70
C ALA A 145 -2.38 -13.71 20.16
N SER A 146 -1.37 -13.47 20.99
CA SER A 146 -1.08 -12.13 21.55
C SER A 146 -1.00 -11.02 20.51
N PHE A 147 -0.53 -11.36 19.30
CA PHE A 147 -0.29 -10.38 18.21
C PHE A 147 -0.94 -10.80 16.89
N ILE A 148 -1.87 -11.75 16.92
CA ILE A 148 -2.55 -12.26 15.71
C ILE A 148 -4.05 -12.27 15.95
N LYS A 149 -4.80 -11.69 15.01
CA LYS A 149 -6.25 -11.76 14.95
C LYS A 149 -6.71 -12.70 13.84
N GLU A 150 -7.77 -13.43 14.15
CA GLU A 150 -8.69 -13.96 13.15
C GLU A 150 -9.68 -12.85 12.80
N PHE A 151 -9.59 -12.37 11.58
CA PHE A 151 -10.47 -11.33 11.04
C PHE A 151 -11.35 -11.93 9.97
N VAL A 152 -12.67 -11.91 10.19
CA VAL A 152 -13.65 -12.46 9.26
C VAL A 152 -14.62 -11.39 8.82
N VAL A 153 -14.78 -11.29 7.52
CA VAL A 153 -15.74 -10.38 6.88
C VAL A 153 -16.73 -11.17 6.03
N GLU A 154 -17.96 -10.68 5.96
CA GLU A 154 -18.97 -11.16 5.03
C GLU A 154 -19.05 -10.22 3.83
N ILE A 155 -19.01 -10.79 2.62
CA ILE A 155 -19.17 -10.09 1.35
C ILE A 155 -20.58 -10.31 0.79
N PRO A 156 -21.11 -9.37 -0.04
CA PRO A 156 -22.51 -9.43 -0.53
C PRO A 156 -22.82 -10.67 -1.37
N GLN A 157 -21.83 -11.20 -2.07
CA GLN A 157 -21.98 -12.37 -2.94
C GLN A 157 -20.75 -13.26 -2.88
N ASP A 158 -20.93 -14.54 -3.19
CA ASP A 158 -19.80 -15.47 -3.33
C ASP A 158 -18.87 -15.01 -4.45
N MET A 159 -17.57 -14.99 -4.13
CA MET A 159 -16.51 -14.50 -5.00
C MET A 159 -16.02 -15.60 -5.96
N GLY A 160 -16.32 -16.87 -5.70
CA GLY A 160 -15.91 -18.00 -6.55
C GLY A 160 -14.39 -18.14 -6.69
N TYR A 161 -13.63 -17.84 -5.64
CA TYR A 161 -12.16 -17.86 -5.68
C TYR A 161 -11.58 -19.30 -5.62
N LYS A 162 -10.29 -19.40 -5.93
CA LYS A 162 -9.53 -20.66 -5.77
C LYS A 162 -8.70 -20.61 -4.48
N ALA A 163 -8.53 -21.75 -3.83
CA ALA A 163 -7.68 -21.86 -2.65
C ALA A 163 -6.26 -21.31 -2.92
N GLY A 164 -5.71 -20.60 -1.93
CA GLY A 164 -4.43 -19.88 -2.07
C GLY A 164 -4.56 -18.47 -2.66
N GLY A 165 -5.77 -18.01 -2.93
CA GLY A 165 -6.05 -16.64 -3.34
C GLY A 165 -5.77 -15.61 -2.25
N TYR A 166 -5.75 -14.35 -2.63
CA TYR A 166 -5.63 -13.21 -1.73
C TYR A 166 -6.65 -12.14 -2.09
N ILE A 167 -6.96 -11.30 -1.13
CA ILE A 167 -7.76 -10.09 -1.32
C ILE A 167 -6.92 -8.85 -1.06
N GLN A 168 -7.31 -7.73 -1.66
CA GLN A 168 -6.78 -6.42 -1.32
C GLN A 168 -7.77 -5.69 -0.42
N ILE A 169 -7.30 -5.21 0.71
CA ILE A 169 -8.06 -4.38 1.64
C ILE A 169 -7.66 -2.94 1.40
N GLU A 170 -8.67 -2.12 1.16
CA GLU A 170 -8.52 -0.67 1.05
C GLU A 170 -8.60 -0.04 2.44
N ILE A 171 -7.59 0.76 2.77
CA ILE A 171 -7.48 1.47 4.03
C ILE A 171 -7.60 2.96 3.74
N PRO A 172 -8.66 3.63 4.20
CA PRO A 172 -8.84 5.07 4.01
C PRO A 172 -7.84 5.88 4.83
N GLU A 173 -7.81 7.19 4.60
CA GLU A 173 -7.17 8.13 5.51
C GLU A 173 -7.75 7.97 6.92
N CYS A 174 -6.89 7.71 7.90
CA CYS A 174 -7.30 7.48 9.29
C CYS A 174 -6.14 7.64 10.28
N GLU A 175 -6.49 7.89 11.53
CA GLU A 175 -5.60 7.78 12.69
C GLU A 175 -6.17 6.76 13.67
N ILE A 176 -5.34 5.86 14.18
CA ILE A 176 -5.76 4.79 15.09
C ILE A 176 -4.86 4.81 16.34
N ASP A 177 -5.49 4.97 17.50
CA ASP A 177 -4.84 4.81 18.80
C ASP A 177 -4.99 3.35 19.24
N TYR A 178 -3.88 2.70 19.60
CA TYR A 178 -3.91 1.31 20.00
C TYR A 178 -4.68 1.08 21.32
N LYS A 179 -4.89 2.14 22.11
CA LYS A 179 -5.73 2.10 23.33
C LYS A 179 -7.18 1.72 23.05
N ASP A 180 -7.66 2.00 21.83
CA ASP A 180 -9.05 1.76 21.42
C ASP A 180 -9.26 0.36 20.83
N MET A 181 -8.17 -0.41 20.64
CA MET A 181 -8.23 -1.76 20.09
C MET A 181 -8.79 -2.76 21.08
N ASP A 182 -9.71 -3.60 20.63
CA ASP A 182 -10.15 -4.79 21.35
C ASP A 182 -9.23 -5.96 21.00
N ILE A 183 -8.60 -6.53 22.01
CA ILE A 183 -7.69 -7.70 21.90
C ILE A 183 -8.24 -8.93 22.62
N SER A 184 -9.54 -8.98 22.79
CA SER A 184 -10.22 -10.13 23.39
C SER A 184 -9.93 -11.41 22.64
N ALA A 185 -9.75 -12.49 23.38
CA ALA A 185 -9.64 -13.84 22.83
C ALA A 185 -11.00 -14.32 22.32
N HIS A 186 -10.98 -15.36 21.46
CA HIS A 186 -12.20 -16.00 21.00
C HIS A 186 -13.02 -16.51 22.22
N PRO A 187 -14.28 -16.13 22.36
CA PRO A 187 -15.07 -16.43 23.56
C PRO A 187 -15.30 -17.91 23.77
N ASP A 188 -15.46 -18.70 22.68
CA ASP A 188 -15.70 -20.14 22.79
C ASP A 188 -14.43 -20.94 23.10
N GLU A 189 -13.25 -20.42 22.69
CA GLU A 189 -11.95 -21.07 22.97
C GLU A 189 -11.41 -20.69 24.35
N HIS A 190 -11.75 -19.49 24.83
CA HIS A 190 -11.25 -18.94 26.10
C HIS A 190 -12.35 -18.27 26.92
N PRO A 191 -13.43 -19.01 27.29
CA PRO A 191 -14.56 -18.41 27.97
C PRO A 191 -14.20 -17.85 29.36
N ASP A 192 -13.21 -18.44 30.01
CA ASP A 192 -12.80 -18.04 31.38
C ASP A 192 -11.67 -17.00 31.37
N ASP A 193 -11.01 -16.76 30.23
CA ASP A 193 -9.86 -15.83 30.15
C ASP A 193 -9.86 -15.05 28.82
N ILE A 194 -10.91 -14.31 28.59
CA ILE A 194 -11.08 -13.49 27.38
C ILE A 194 -9.97 -12.40 27.24
N LYS A 195 -9.32 -12.03 28.34
CA LYS A 195 -8.26 -11.01 28.38
C LYS A 195 -6.85 -11.57 28.43
N LYS A 196 -6.67 -12.87 28.16
CA LYS A 196 -5.38 -13.57 28.32
C LYS A 196 -4.21 -12.91 27.57
N PHE A 197 -4.46 -12.21 26.47
CA PHE A 197 -3.41 -11.58 25.66
C PHE A 197 -2.99 -10.19 26.16
N LYS A 198 -3.69 -9.63 27.15
CA LYS A 198 -3.42 -8.28 27.66
C LYS A 198 -2.03 -8.16 28.31
N LEU A 199 -1.54 -9.22 28.94
CA LEU A 199 -0.25 -9.20 29.64
C LEU A 199 0.92 -8.87 28.70
N GLU A 200 0.94 -9.45 27.50
CA GLU A 200 1.98 -9.18 26.50
C GLU A 200 1.87 -7.75 25.95
N TRP A 201 0.67 -7.26 25.72
CA TRP A 201 0.43 -5.90 25.29
C TRP A 201 0.88 -4.87 26.31
N ASP A 202 0.61 -5.11 27.59
CA ASP A 202 1.08 -4.28 28.71
C ASP A 202 2.62 -4.34 28.81
N LYS A 203 3.20 -5.55 28.75
CA LYS A 203 4.64 -5.79 28.85
C LYS A 203 5.43 -5.06 27.76
N PHE A 204 4.95 -5.10 26.53
CA PHE A 204 5.59 -4.48 25.38
C PHE A 204 5.08 -3.06 25.11
N LYS A 205 4.22 -2.49 25.97
CA LYS A 205 3.71 -1.11 25.83
C LYS A 205 3.06 -0.82 24.48
N LEU A 206 2.32 -1.79 23.91
CA LEU A 206 1.66 -1.58 22.61
C LEU A 206 0.60 -0.49 22.67
N TRP A 207 -0.01 -0.29 23.83
CA TRP A 207 -1.02 0.75 24.05
C TRP A 207 -0.52 2.18 23.83
N ASP A 208 0.80 2.39 23.84
CA ASP A 208 1.41 3.70 23.62
C ASP A 208 1.55 4.03 22.12
N LEU A 209 1.29 3.05 21.25
CA LEU A 209 1.42 3.21 19.80
C LEU A 209 0.21 3.93 19.19
N LYS A 210 0.49 4.69 18.14
CA LYS A 210 -0.51 5.34 17.29
C LYS A 210 -0.10 5.15 15.83
N MET A 211 -1.06 4.81 15.00
CA MET A 211 -0.86 4.68 13.57
C MET A 211 -1.55 5.84 12.85
N LYS A 212 -0.86 6.41 11.86
CA LYS A 212 -1.39 7.44 10.97
C LYS A 212 -1.33 6.97 9.54
N ASN A 213 -2.43 7.11 8.84
CA ASN A 213 -2.52 6.88 7.40
C ASN A 213 -3.02 8.17 6.73
N PRO A 214 -2.13 8.94 6.06
CA PRO A 214 -2.50 10.24 5.48
C PRO A 214 -3.20 10.14 4.13
N GLU A 215 -3.26 8.94 3.53
CA GLU A 215 -3.83 8.74 2.20
C GLU A 215 -4.43 7.32 2.06
N LEU A 216 -5.29 7.16 1.09
CA LEU A 216 -5.87 5.86 0.77
C LEU A 216 -4.77 4.89 0.30
N VAL A 217 -4.65 3.73 0.95
CA VAL A 217 -3.71 2.67 0.58
C VAL A 217 -4.40 1.32 0.49
N GLU A 218 -3.87 0.43 -0.33
CA GLU A 218 -4.34 -0.95 -0.46
C GLU A 218 -3.25 -1.92 -0.01
N ARG A 219 -3.65 -3.00 0.67
CA ARG A 219 -2.73 -4.08 1.08
C ARG A 219 -3.35 -5.44 0.85
N ALA A 220 -2.56 -6.34 0.30
CA ALA A 220 -2.97 -7.72 0.04
C ALA A 220 -2.82 -8.60 1.28
N TYR A 221 -3.81 -9.45 1.48
CA TYR A 221 -3.81 -10.50 2.51
C TYR A 221 -4.23 -11.82 1.90
N SER A 222 -3.47 -12.88 2.17
CA SER A 222 -3.85 -14.24 1.79
C SER A 222 -5.09 -14.66 2.57
N MET A 223 -6.05 -15.25 1.87
CA MET A 223 -7.25 -15.80 2.49
C MET A 223 -6.91 -17.07 3.25
N ALA A 224 -7.37 -17.15 4.50
CA ALA A 224 -7.28 -18.33 5.33
C ALA A 224 -8.52 -19.23 5.19
N SER A 225 -9.65 -18.65 4.75
CA SER A 225 -10.85 -19.39 4.39
C SER A 225 -10.65 -20.25 3.12
N TYR A 226 -11.46 -21.29 2.97
CA TYR A 226 -11.50 -22.07 1.74
C TYR A 226 -12.77 -21.77 0.93
N PRO A 227 -12.78 -22.02 -0.39
CA PRO A 227 -13.87 -21.55 -1.27
C PRO A 227 -15.30 -21.99 -0.87
N ALA A 228 -15.47 -23.14 -0.21
CA ALA A 228 -16.78 -23.63 0.20
C ALA A 228 -17.40 -22.89 1.40
N GLU A 229 -16.66 -22.00 2.07
CA GLU A 229 -17.21 -21.10 3.09
C GLU A 229 -18.04 -19.98 2.49
N GLY A 230 -18.00 -19.84 1.15
CA GLY A 230 -18.92 -18.98 0.39
C GLY A 230 -18.63 -17.49 0.57
N LYS A 231 -19.50 -16.80 1.33
CA LYS A 231 -19.42 -15.34 1.49
C LYS A 231 -18.50 -14.87 2.62
N GLU A 232 -18.11 -15.75 3.53
CA GLU A 232 -17.21 -15.40 4.62
C GLU A 232 -15.75 -15.51 4.17
N ILE A 233 -15.01 -14.43 4.34
CA ILE A 233 -13.59 -14.37 4.06
C ILE A 233 -12.84 -14.20 5.36
N MET A 234 -11.99 -15.18 5.68
CA MET A 234 -11.15 -15.19 6.86
C MET A 234 -9.72 -14.79 6.54
N LEU A 235 -9.14 -13.96 7.35
CA LEU A 235 -7.73 -13.59 7.34
C LEU A 235 -7.10 -13.83 8.71
N ASN A 236 -5.88 -14.32 8.74
CA ASN A 236 -5.03 -14.32 9.92
C ASN A 236 -4.05 -13.15 9.84
N VAL A 237 -4.27 -12.13 10.66
CA VAL A 237 -3.53 -10.87 10.57
C VAL A 237 -2.65 -10.67 11.80
N ARG A 238 -1.34 -10.58 11.56
CA ARG A 238 -0.37 -10.20 12.59
C ARG A 238 -0.25 -8.68 12.65
N ILE A 239 -0.30 -8.10 13.87
CA ILE A 239 -0.02 -6.68 14.07
C ILE A 239 1.45 -6.37 13.72
N ALA A 240 1.67 -5.38 12.88
CA ALA A 240 3.00 -4.92 12.51
C ALA A 240 3.37 -3.68 13.35
N THR A 241 4.22 -3.90 14.33
CA THR A 241 4.72 -2.86 15.23
C THR A 241 5.99 -2.21 14.68
N PRO A 242 6.37 -1.01 15.14
CA PRO A 242 7.70 -0.46 14.93
C PRO A 242 8.79 -1.42 15.43
N PRO A 243 10.04 -1.28 14.98
CA PRO A 243 11.14 -2.01 15.58
C PRO A 243 11.33 -1.62 17.05
N TRP A 244 11.71 -2.59 17.87
CA TRP A 244 12.03 -2.36 19.27
C TRP A 244 13.48 -1.91 19.42
N ASP A 245 13.70 -0.73 19.99
CA ASP A 245 15.04 -0.25 20.33
C ASP A 245 15.44 -0.76 21.73
N ARG A 246 16.45 -1.60 21.77
CA ARG A 246 16.97 -2.17 23.00
C ARG A 246 17.69 -1.14 23.88
N ASN A 247 18.21 -0.05 23.28
CA ASN A 247 18.95 0.96 24.01
C ASN A 247 18.00 1.88 24.80
N SER A 248 16.92 2.30 24.19
CA SER A 248 15.89 3.13 24.82
C SER A 248 14.84 2.31 25.57
N ASN A 249 14.85 0.98 25.43
CA ASN A 249 13.83 0.06 25.96
C ASN A 249 12.41 0.48 25.59
N GLY A 250 12.22 0.79 24.31
CA GLY A 250 10.97 1.30 23.75
C GLY A 250 10.83 1.08 22.26
N TRP A 251 9.72 1.50 21.70
CA TRP A 251 9.50 1.48 20.25
C TRP A 251 10.28 2.60 19.56
N MET A 252 10.85 2.33 18.40
CA MET A 252 11.40 3.38 17.54
C MET A 252 10.27 4.30 17.06
N ASP A 253 10.61 5.56 16.81
CA ASP A 253 9.67 6.55 16.26
C ASP A 253 9.45 6.31 14.75
N VAL A 254 8.73 5.22 14.46
CA VAL A 254 8.33 4.80 13.12
C VAL A 254 6.84 4.47 13.16
N ASN A 255 6.12 4.86 12.12
CA ASN A 255 4.69 4.56 12.03
C ASN A 255 4.43 3.05 12.04
N PRO A 256 3.51 2.53 12.86
CA PRO A 256 3.10 1.12 12.82
C PRO A 256 2.52 0.72 11.47
N GLY A 257 2.42 -0.58 11.23
CA GLY A 257 1.85 -1.11 9.99
C GLY A 257 0.40 -0.66 9.77
N VAL A 258 0.16 0.10 8.72
CA VAL A 258 -1.14 0.75 8.44
C VAL A 258 -2.27 -0.26 8.37
N ALA A 259 -2.18 -1.27 7.49
CA ALA A 259 -3.27 -2.21 7.28
C ALA A 259 -3.54 -3.10 8.48
N SER A 260 -2.50 -3.61 9.14
CA SER A 260 -2.68 -4.43 10.34
C SER A 260 -3.30 -3.65 11.48
N SER A 261 -2.92 -2.38 11.68
CA SER A 261 -3.53 -1.51 12.69
C SER A 261 -4.99 -1.22 12.36
N TYR A 262 -5.30 -0.96 11.09
CA TYR A 262 -6.68 -0.74 10.64
C TYR A 262 -7.56 -1.97 10.90
N ILE A 263 -7.09 -3.17 10.54
CA ILE A 263 -7.81 -4.41 10.80
C ILE A 263 -7.99 -4.64 12.31
N PHE A 264 -6.95 -4.41 13.11
CA PHE A 264 -7.03 -4.57 14.56
C PHE A 264 -8.01 -3.63 15.25
N SER A 265 -8.25 -2.45 14.68
CA SER A 265 -9.22 -1.47 15.21
C SER A 265 -10.67 -1.80 14.89
N LYS A 266 -10.93 -2.69 13.93
CA LYS A 266 -12.27 -3.03 13.48
C LYS A 266 -13.04 -3.88 14.50
N LYS A 267 -14.35 -3.65 14.56
CA LYS A 267 -15.28 -4.36 15.44
C LYS A 267 -16.36 -5.05 14.62
N PRO A 268 -16.98 -6.11 15.15
CA PRO A 268 -18.15 -6.71 14.49
C PRO A 268 -19.21 -5.66 14.18
N GLY A 269 -19.69 -5.66 12.93
CA GLY A 269 -20.66 -4.71 12.39
C GLY A 269 -20.06 -3.49 11.67
N ASP A 270 -18.73 -3.29 11.72
CA ASP A 270 -18.04 -2.24 10.93
C ASP A 270 -18.10 -2.54 9.42
#